data_6651c4d20d833f6c4e60c8a29133f6df
#
_entry.id   6651c4d20d833f6c4e60c8a29133f6df
#
_cell.length_a   1.000
_cell.length_b   1.000
_cell.length_c   1.000
_cell.angle_alpha   90.00
_cell.angle_beta   90.00
_cell.angle_gamma   90.00
#
_symmetry.space_group_name_H-M   'P 1'
#
loop_
_entity.id
_entity.type
_entity.pdbx_description
1 polymer ?
#
loop_
_entity_poly.entity_id
_entity_poly.type
_entity_poly.pdbx_seq_one_letter_code
_entity_poly.pdbx_strand_id
1 'polypeptide(L)'
;QLYKKGLLYKGYTIQPYSPAAGTGLSSHELNQPGCYRDVKDTTVVGQFKMKNPKPEMAEWGTPYFLAWTTTPWTLPSNTALCVGPKIDYVAVQTYNGYTGEKMTVVLAKALLYTHFNKKAEELALEDYKPGDKLIPFKIVGEYKGPDLAGMEYEQLIPWVKPVEVDNDGNWSVSD
;
A
#
# COMPACT_ATOMS: atom_id res chain seq x y z
N GLN A 1 -13.78 33.80 -31.22
CA GLN A 1 -14.79 34.33 -30.26
C GLN A 1 -14.76 33.55 -28.94
N LEU A 2 -14.73 32.18 -28.92
CA LEU A 2 -14.75 31.36 -27.71
C LEU A 2 -13.57 31.67 -26.78
N TYR A 3 -12.36 31.79 -27.34
CA TYR A 3 -11.15 32.12 -26.58
C TYR A 3 -11.28 33.49 -25.87
N LYS A 4 -11.81 34.51 -26.57
CA LYS A 4 -12.04 35.85 -25.99
C LYS A 4 -13.07 35.84 -24.86
N LYS A 5 -13.98 34.88 -24.84
CA LYS A 5 -14.99 34.69 -23.77
C LYS A 5 -14.49 33.81 -22.62
N GLY A 6 -13.23 33.37 -22.61
CA GLY A 6 -12.69 32.45 -21.60
C GLY A 6 -13.23 31.03 -21.63
N LEU A 7 -13.99 30.66 -22.70
CA LEU A 7 -14.58 29.33 -22.85
C LEU A 7 -13.62 28.32 -23.50
N LEU A 8 -12.50 28.78 -24.01
CA LEU A 8 -11.44 27.96 -24.59
C LEU A 8 -10.10 28.38 -23.97
N TYR A 9 -9.41 27.45 -23.36
CA TYR A 9 -8.10 27.66 -22.75
C TYR A 9 -7.16 26.49 -23.02
N LYS A 10 -5.87 26.71 -22.91
CA LYS A 10 -4.85 25.65 -22.96
C LYS A 10 -4.68 25.04 -21.58
N GLY A 11 -4.77 23.73 -21.46
CA GLY A 11 -4.60 23.01 -20.22
C GLY A 11 -3.99 21.64 -20.43
N TYR A 12 -3.75 20.95 -19.34
CA TYR A 12 -3.28 19.57 -19.32
C TYR A 12 -4.40 18.65 -18.84
N THR A 13 -4.47 17.44 -19.40
CA THR A 13 -5.41 16.39 -18.99
C THR A 13 -4.72 15.05 -19.05
N ILE A 14 -5.21 14.09 -18.26
CA ILE A 14 -4.75 12.70 -18.32
C ILE A 14 -5.52 12.00 -19.42
N GLN A 15 -4.81 11.28 -20.28
CA GLN A 15 -5.39 10.49 -21.37
C GLN A 15 -4.62 9.18 -21.48
N PRO A 16 -5.32 8.02 -21.64
CA PRO A 16 -4.67 6.76 -21.98
C PRO A 16 -3.88 6.91 -23.29
N TYR A 17 -2.69 6.35 -23.33
CA TYR A 17 -1.79 6.42 -24.47
C TYR A 17 -1.39 5.01 -24.90
N SER A 18 -1.47 4.73 -26.22
CA SER A 18 -1.01 3.48 -26.79
C SER A 18 0.40 3.67 -27.40
N PRO A 19 1.45 3.08 -26.81
CA PRO A 19 2.78 3.12 -27.39
C PRO A 19 2.85 2.44 -28.76
N ALA A 20 2.06 1.38 -28.97
CA ALA A 20 2.03 0.65 -30.24
C ALA A 20 1.39 1.45 -31.38
N ALA A 21 0.34 2.22 -31.08
CA ALA A 21 -0.32 3.10 -32.05
C ALA A 21 0.34 4.48 -32.13
N GLY A 22 1.19 4.86 -31.15
CA GLY A 22 1.86 6.16 -31.09
C GLY A 22 0.91 7.32 -30.82
N THR A 23 -0.26 7.09 -30.21
CA THR A 23 -1.27 8.12 -30.00
C THR A 23 -2.05 7.94 -28.70
N GLY A 24 -2.66 9.05 -28.24
CA GLY A 24 -3.65 9.03 -27.17
C GLY A 24 -4.94 8.36 -27.63
N LEU A 25 -5.63 7.69 -26.70
CA LEU A 25 -6.87 6.97 -26.94
C LEU A 25 -8.06 7.77 -26.40
N SER A 26 -9.11 7.86 -27.21
CA SER A 26 -10.39 8.44 -26.81
C SER A 26 -11.22 7.47 -25.96
N SER A 27 -12.20 8.00 -25.21
CA SER A 27 -13.14 7.17 -24.44
C SER A 27 -13.92 6.19 -25.36
N HIS A 28 -14.18 6.60 -26.60
CA HIS A 28 -14.86 5.75 -27.58
C HIS A 28 -14.00 4.54 -27.97
N GLU A 29 -12.71 4.74 -28.22
CA GLU A 29 -11.77 3.65 -28.54
C GLU A 29 -11.61 2.68 -27.37
N LEU A 30 -11.63 3.17 -26.12
CA LEU A 30 -11.56 2.33 -24.93
C LEU A 30 -12.85 1.53 -24.65
N ASN A 31 -13.97 1.91 -25.30
CA ASN A 31 -15.26 1.24 -25.16
C ASN A 31 -15.57 0.22 -26.28
N GLN A 32 -14.62 0.01 -27.18
CA GLN A 32 -14.83 -0.98 -28.27
C GLN A 32 -14.83 -2.41 -27.71
N PRO A 33 -15.59 -3.33 -28.30
CA PRO A 33 -15.55 -4.74 -27.93
C PRO A 33 -14.12 -5.31 -28.02
N GLY A 34 -13.68 -6.04 -26.98
CA GLY A 34 -12.37 -6.67 -26.95
C GLY A 34 -11.19 -5.75 -26.57
N CYS A 35 -11.45 -4.50 -26.16
CA CYS A 35 -10.41 -3.60 -25.66
C CYS A 35 -9.83 -4.07 -24.33
N TYR A 36 -10.65 -4.70 -23.49
CA TYR A 36 -10.25 -5.22 -22.19
C TYR A 36 -10.07 -6.74 -22.27
N ARG A 37 -8.98 -7.21 -21.70
CA ARG A 37 -8.65 -8.65 -21.62
C ARG A 37 -8.02 -8.94 -20.28
N ASP A 38 -8.28 -10.12 -19.74
CA ASP A 38 -7.59 -10.59 -18.55
C ASP A 38 -6.12 -10.86 -18.89
N VAL A 39 -5.23 -10.29 -18.08
CA VAL A 39 -3.79 -10.50 -18.18
C VAL A 39 -3.26 -10.96 -16.83
N LYS A 40 -2.25 -11.85 -16.83
CA LYS A 40 -1.54 -12.24 -15.63
C LYS A 40 -0.44 -11.23 -15.37
N ASP A 41 -0.50 -10.60 -14.20
CA ASP A 41 0.49 -9.61 -13.79
C ASP A 41 1.01 -9.89 -12.38
N THR A 42 2.14 -9.27 -12.02
CA THR A 42 2.75 -9.41 -10.71
C THR A 42 2.22 -8.33 -9.77
N THR A 43 1.73 -8.77 -8.62
CA THR A 43 1.31 -7.88 -7.54
C THR A 43 2.23 -8.03 -6.34
N VAL A 44 2.31 -7.00 -5.51
CA VAL A 44 3.17 -6.96 -4.32
C VAL A 44 2.37 -6.53 -3.10
N VAL A 45 2.64 -7.17 -1.97
CA VAL A 45 2.24 -6.69 -0.64
C VAL A 45 3.47 -6.09 0.02
N GLY A 46 3.50 -4.76 0.13
CA GLY A 46 4.57 -4.03 0.80
C GLY A 46 4.41 -4.09 2.32
N GLN A 47 5.53 -4.24 3.03
CA GLN A 47 5.61 -4.22 4.49
C GLN A 47 6.29 -2.92 4.91
N PHE A 48 5.51 -1.93 5.35
CA PHE A 48 5.98 -0.60 5.72
C PHE A 48 6.25 -0.57 7.23
N LYS A 49 7.51 -0.56 7.61
CA LYS A 49 7.94 -0.58 9.03
C LYS A 49 7.52 0.68 9.74
N MET A 50 6.81 0.54 10.85
CA MET A 50 6.32 1.66 11.65
C MET A 50 7.47 2.31 12.43
N LYS A 51 7.48 3.65 12.50
CA LYS A 51 8.41 4.44 13.34
C LYS A 51 7.86 4.62 14.75
N ASN A 52 6.57 4.86 14.88
CA ASN A 52 5.88 5.18 16.14
C ASN A 52 4.67 4.25 16.37
N PRO A 53 4.90 2.92 16.52
CA PRO A 53 3.82 1.97 16.73
C PRO A 53 3.14 2.19 18.08
N LYS A 54 1.88 1.77 18.19
CA LYS A 54 1.21 1.64 19.49
C LYS A 54 1.88 0.53 20.31
N PRO A 55 1.87 0.61 21.64
CA PRO A 55 2.57 -0.36 22.50
C PRO A 55 2.25 -1.81 22.18
N GLU A 56 0.98 -2.15 22.01
CA GLU A 56 0.50 -3.49 21.72
C GLU A 56 0.96 -4.03 20.35
N MET A 57 1.30 -3.13 19.41
CA MET A 57 1.82 -3.52 18.10
C MET A 57 3.31 -3.87 18.16
N ALA A 58 4.04 -3.32 19.14
CA ALA A 58 5.49 -3.50 19.29
C ALA A 58 5.87 -4.68 20.20
N GLU A 59 4.92 -5.29 20.91
CA GLU A 59 5.19 -6.34 21.92
C GLU A 59 5.71 -7.65 21.31
N TRP A 60 5.39 -7.95 20.04
CA TRP A 60 5.71 -9.26 19.45
C TRP A 60 6.88 -9.25 18.45
N GLY A 61 7.35 -8.14 18.04
CA GLY A 61 8.39 -8.04 17.02
C GLY A 61 8.25 -6.75 16.22
N THR A 62 8.82 -6.70 15.03
CA THR A 62 8.78 -5.48 14.22
C THR A 62 7.37 -5.23 13.68
N PRO A 63 6.77 -4.06 13.93
CA PRO A 63 5.45 -3.72 13.44
C PRO A 63 5.50 -3.13 12.03
N TYR A 64 4.56 -3.56 11.17
CA TYR A 64 4.44 -3.13 9.78
C TYR A 64 3.00 -2.80 9.40
N PHE A 65 2.81 -1.80 8.56
CA PHE A 65 1.58 -1.70 7.75
C PHE A 65 1.70 -2.58 6.53
N LEU A 66 0.62 -3.28 6.15
CA LEU A 66 0.54 -4.00 4.88
C LEU A 66 -0.26 -3.18 3.87
N ALA A 67 0.30 -2.99 2.68
CA ALA A 67 -0.41 -2.40 1.56
C ALA A 67 -0.14 -3.19 0.28
N TRP A 68 -1.22 -3.52 -0.44
CA TRP A 68 -1.16 -4.24 -1.70
C TRP A 68 -1.13 -3.27 -2.88
N THR A 69 -0.34 -3.60 -3.90
CA THR A 69 -0.26 -2.83 -5.15
C THR A 69 -0.10 -3.72 -6.37
N THR A 70 -0.71 -3.33 -7.47
CA THR A 70 -0.48 -3.87 -8.81
C THR A 70 0.63 -3.14 -9.56
N THR A 71 1.15 -2.03 -9.01
CA THR A 71 2.16 -1.17 -9.64
C THR A 71 3.39 -1.01 -8.75
N PRO A 72 4.16 -2.11 -8.51
CA PRO A 72 5.27 -2.09 -7.55
C PRO A 72 6.40 -1.11 -7.92
N TRP A 73 6.53 -0.73 -9.17
CA TRP A 73 7.52 0.26 -9.63
C TRP A 73 7.25 1.68 -9.13
N THR A 74 6.08 1.96 -8.55
CA THR A 74 5.78 3.26 -7.92
C THR A 74 6.21 3.33 -6.45
N LEU A 75 6.57 2.22 -5.82
CA LEU A 75 6.94 2.15 -4.40
C LEU A 75 8.13 3.04 -4.00
N PRO A 76 9.17 3.25 -4.85
CA PRO A 76 10.26 4.19 -4.52
C PRO A 76 9.79 5.63 -4.28
N SER A 77 8.66 6.03 -4.88
CA SER A 77 8.06 7.36 -4.74
C SER A 77 6.86 7.38 -3.79
N ASN A 78 6.69 6.35 -2.96
CA ASN A 78 5.60 6.31 -1.98
C ASN A 78 5.85 7.34 -0.87
N THR A 79 4.91 8.27 -0.69
CA THR A 79 4.97 9.33 0.31
C THR A 79 3.99 9.13 1.46
N ALA A 80 2.91 8.38 1.25
CA ALA A 80 1.90 8.14 2.28
C ALA A 80 1.10 6.86 2.00
N LEU A 81 0.60 6.25 3.08
CA LEU A 81 -0.44 5.23 3.07
C LEU A 81 -1.77 5.87 3.44
N CYS A 82 -2.82 5.53 2.70
CA CYS A 82 -4.15 6.06 2.93
C CYS A 82 -5.01 5.06 3.69
N VAL A 83 -5.68 5.49 4.75
CA VAL A 83 -6.61 4.68 5.52
C VAL A 83 -8.04 5.15 5.33
N GLY A 84 -8.98 4.22 5.16
CA GLY A 84 -10.39 4.54 5.02
C GLY A 84 -11.05 4.83 6.38
N PRO A 85 -11.76 5.96 6.57
CA PRO A 85 -12.30 6.35 7.88
C PRO A 85 -13.36 5.37 8.43
N LYS A 86 -14.02 4.62 7.56
CA LYS A 86 -15.05 3.63 7.91
C LYS A 86 -14.57 2.19 7.85
N ILE A 87 -13.32 1.97 7.47
CA ILE A 87 -12.74 0.63 7.35
C ILE A 87 -12.23 0.18 8.71
N ASP A 88 -12.49 -1.10 9.03
CA ASP A 88 -11.91 -1.78 10.18
C ASP A 88 -10.55 -2.36 9.83
N TYR A 89 -9.58 -2.12 10.70
CA TYR A 89 -8.22 -2.65 10.61
C TYR A 89 -7.92 -3.53 11.82
N VAL A 90 -7.05 -4.50 11.63
CA VAL A 90 -6.58 -5.39 12.70
C VAL A 90 -5.07 -5.37 12.78
N ALA A 91 -4.54 -5.41 14.01
CA ALA A 91 -3.14 -5.72 14.27
C ALA A 91 -3.02 -7.22 14.56
N VAL A 92 -2.13 -7.87 13.85
CA VAL A 92 -1.96 -9.32 13.85
C VAL A 92 -0.51 -9.68 14.16
N GLN A 93 -0.30 -10.36 15.26
CA GLN A 93 0.99 -10.97 15.60
C GLN A 93 1.16 -12.27 14.79
N THR A 94 2.32 -12.43 14.16
CA THR A 94 2.63 -13.57 13.30
C THR A 94 4.15 -13.68 13.07
N TYR A 95 4.54 -14.51 12.14
CA TYR A 95 5.93 -14.66 11.68
C TYR A 95 6.06 -14.33 10.20
N ASN A 96 7.21 -13.83 9.81
CA ASN A 96 7.56 -13.69 8.41
C ASN A 96 7.84 -15.08 7.82
N GLY A 97 7.06 -15.48 6.82
CA GLY A 97 7.17 -16.81 6.21
C GLY A 97 8.49 -17.10 5.49
N TYR A 98 9.28 -16.06 5.19
CA TYR A 98 10.57 -16.19 4.52
C TYR A 98 11.74 -16.16 5.50
N THR A 99 11.70 -15.29 6.50
CA THR A 99 12.80 -15.10 7.47
C THR A 99 12.58 -15.85 8.78
N GLY A 100 11.34 -16.22 9.10
CA GLY A 100 10.97 -16.81 10.38
C GLY A 100 10.93 -15.80 11.55
N GLU A 101 11.14 -14.52 11.30
CA GLU A 101 11.17 -13.49 12.33
C GLU A 101 9.76 -13.14 12.81
N LYS A 102 9.66 -12.82 14.09
CA LYS A 102 8.43 -12.30 14.70
C LYS A 102 8.08 -10.93 14.14
N MET A 103 6.81 -10.73 13.79
CA MET A 103 6.31 -9.47 13.28
C MET A 103 4.87 -9.22 13.69
N THR A 104 4.49 -7.96 13.79
CA THR A 104 3.09 -7.54 13.91
C THR A 104 2.70 -6.82 12.63
N VAL A 105 1.59 -7.18 12.01
CA VAL A 105 1.15 -6.54 10.78
C VAL A 105 -0.22 -5.91 10.95
N VAL A 106 -0.41 -4.71 10.42
CA VAL A 106 -1.70 -4.02 10.39
C VAL A 106 -2.25 -4.03 8.98
N LEU A 107 -3.47 -4.54 8.83
CA LEU A 107 -4.16 -4.66 7.55
C LEU A 107 -5.67 -4.48 7.73
N ALA A 108 -6.39 -4.27 6.62
CA ALA A 108 -7.85 -4.21 6.66
C ALA A 108 -8.43 -5.56 7.10
N LYS A 109 -9.33 -5.55 8.10
CA LYS A 109 -9.97 -6.76 8.69
C LYS A 109 -10.64 -7.63 7.62
N ALA A 110 -11.27 -7.01 6.63
CA ALA A 110 -11.93 -7.72 5.53
C ALA A 110 -10.96 -8.56 4.67
N LEU A 111 -9.67 -8.21 4.66
CA LEU A 111 -8.63 -8.90 3.90
C LEU A 111 -7.82 -9.89 4.75
N LEU A 112 -8.15 -10.06 6.03
CA LEU A 112 -7.40 -10.94 6.94
C LEU A 112 -7.20 -12.33 6.34
N TYR A 113 -8.26 -12.99 5.95
CA TYR A 113 -8.21 -14.36 5.42
C TYR A 113 -7.78 -14.46 3.94
N THR A 114 -7.50 -13.35 3.29
CA THR A 114 -6.78 -13.32 2.01
C THR A 114 -5.28 -13.56 2.20
N HIS A 115 -4.76 -13.07 3.33
CA HIS A 115 -3.33 -13.16 3.67
C HIS A 115 -3.02 -14.29 4.66
N PHE A 116 -3.96 -14.65 5.53
CA PHE A 116 -3.80 -15.63 6.57
C PHE A 116 -4.73 -16.82 6.39
N ASN A 117 -4.20 -18.02 6.60
CA ASN A 117 -5.03 -19.22 6.54
C ASN A 117 -5.87 -19.34 7.83
N LYS A 118 -7.20 -19.39 7.70
CA LYS A 118 -8.11 -19.50 8.85
C LYS A 118 -7.77 -20.65 9.80
N LYS A 119 -7.24 -21.77 9.28
CA LYS A 119 -6.82 -22.91 10.11
C LYS A 119 -5.64 -22.61 11.02
N ALA A 120 -4.87 -21.55 10.72
CA ALA A 120 -3.73 -21.16 11.51
C ALA A 120 -4.10 -20.24 12.70
N GLU A 121 -5.35 -19.76 12.78
CA GLU A 121 -5.85 -18.91 13.86
C GLU A 121 -5.89 -19.66 15.22
N GLU A 122 -6.11 -20.96 15.17
CA GLU A 122 -6.19 -21.82 16.37
C GLU A 122 -4.82 -22.31 16.84
N LEU A 123 -3.75 -22.07 16.07
CA LEU A 123 -2.39 -22.49 16.40
C LEU A 123 -1.74 -21.54 17.40
N ALA A 124 -1.02 -22.11 18.37
CA ALA A 124 -0.21 -21.30 19.29
C ALA A 124 0.99 -20.66 18.54
N LEU A 125 1.26 -19.38 18.84
CA LEU A 125 2.39 -18.67 18.22
C LEU A 125 3.73 -19.33 18.60
N GLU A 126 3.82 -19.87 19.80
CA GLU A 126 5.05 -20.46 20.37
C GLU A 126 5.46 -21.77 19.68
N ASP A 127 4.52 -22.46 19.05
CA ASP A 127 4.75 -23.77 18.41
C ASP A 127 5.32 -23.65 16.99
N TYR A 128 5.37 -22.43 16.44
CA TYR A 128 5.86 -22.19 15.08
C TYR A 128 7.35 -22.51 14.91
N LYS A 129 7.65 -23.24 13.86
CA LYS A 129 9.04 -23.48 13.40
C LYS A 129 9.23 -22.97 11.97
N PRO A 130 10.36 -22.31 11.69
CA PRO A 130 10.66 -21.87 10.32
C PRO A 130 10.57 -23.04 9.33
N GLY A 131 9.76 -22.85 8.27
CA GLY A 131 9.48 -23.88 7.28
C GLY A 131 8.11 -24.55 7.41
N ASP A 132 7.38 -24.30 8.47
CA ASP A 132 6.01 -24.80 8.62
C ASP A 132 5.10 -24.19 7.53
N LYS A 133 4.23 -25.02 6.95
CA LYS A 133 3.29 -24.59 5.90
C LYS A 133 2.19 -23.65 6.40
N LEU A 134 1.84 -23.78 7.68
CA LEU A 134 0.84 -22.94 8.33
C LEU A 134 1.54 -22.03 9.33
N ILE A 135 1.47 -20.73 9.10
CA ILE A 135 2.06 -19.73 9.97
C ILE A 135 0.98 -19.26 10.93
N PRO A 136 1.13 -19.50 12.26
CA PRO A 136 0.15 -19.07 13.24
C PRO A 136 0.04 -17.56 13.29
N PHE A 137 -1.13 -17.08 13.67
CA PHE A 137 -1.36 -15.65 13.85
C PHE A 137 -2.38 -15.41 14.97
N LYS A 138 -2.30 -14.22 15.58
CA LYS A 138 -3.21 -13.79 16.64
C LYS A 138 -3.57 -12.33 16.44
N ILE A 139 -4.86 -12.02 16.43
CA ILE A 139 -5.35 -10.63 16.45
C ILE A 139 -5.12 -10.05 17.83
N VAL A 140 -4.43 -8.93 17.93
CA VAL A 140 -4.10 -8.26 19.19
C VAL A 140 -4.70 -6.86 19.32
N GLY A 141 -5.26 -6.32 18.26
CA GLY A 141 -5.95 -5.04 18.30
C GLY A 141 -6.86 -4.85 17.09
N GLU A 142 -7.91 -4.07 17.29
CA GLU A 142 -8.85 -3.63 16.26
C GLU A 142 -8.90 -2.10 16.24
N TYR A 143 -8.88 -1.49 15.07
CA TYR A 143 -8.77 -0.05 14.87
C TYR A 143 -9.69 0.42 13.76
N LYS A 144 -10.11 1.66 13.83
CA LYS A 144 -10.67 2.39 12.68
C LYS A 144 -9.58 3.20 11.97
N GLY A 145 -9.83 3.59 10.71
CA GLY A 145 -8.86 4.42 9.97
C GLY A 145 -8.37 5.66 10.74
N PRO A 146 -9.25 6.45 11.41
CA PRO A 146 -8.82 7.59 12.21
C PRO A 146 -7.84 7.25 13.35
N ASP A 147 -7.89 6.04 13.91
CA ASP A 147 -6.99 5.60 14.99
C ASP A 147 -5.56 5.36 14.49
N LEU A 148 -5.39 5.17 13.19
CA LEU A 148 -4.11 4.95 12.52
C LEU A 148 -3.60 6.21 11.81
N ALA A 149 -4.41 7.26 11.72
CA ALA A 149 -4.02 8.50 11.09
C ALA A 149 -2.87 9.18 11.84
N GLY A 150 -1.89 9.72 11.11
CA GLY A 150 -0.71 10.37 11.69
C GLY A 150 0.37 9.41 12.19
N MET A 151 0.20 8.09 12.05
CA MET A 151 1.27 7.14 12.31
C MET A 151 2.31 7.20 11.19
N GLU A 152 3.58 7.16 11.56
CA GLU A 152 4.71 7.26 10.64
C GLU A 152 5.31 5.89 10.35
N TYR A 153 5.94 5.77 9.17
CA TYR A 153 6.66 4.57 8.77
C TYR A 153 7.96 4.91 8.02
N GLU A 154 8.88 3.96 7.98
CA GLU A 154 10.11 4.08 7.21
C GLU A 154 9.80 3.95 5.72
N GLN A 155 10.48 4.73 4.88
CA GLN A 155 10.36 4.59 3.42
C GLN A 155 10.72 3.16 3.00
N LEU A 156 9.83 2.50 2.25
CA LEU A 156 10.00 1.08 1.90
C LEU A 156 11.21 0.84 1.00
N ILE A 157 11.43 1.74 0.03
CA ILE A 157 12.52 1.67 -0.94
C ILE A 157 13.23 3.03 -0.97
N PRO A 158 14.28 3.23 -0.16
CA PRO A 158 14.90 4.54 0.04
C PRO A 158 15.94 4.89 -1.03
N TRP A 159 15.61 4.62 -2.31
CA TRP A 159 16.51 4.96 -3.43
C TRP A 159 16.53 6.45 -3.74
N VAL A 160 15.41 7.12 -3.48
CA VAL A 160 15.26 8.56 -3.66
C VAL A 160 14.73 9.14 -2.36
N LYS A 161 15.44 10.11 -1.80
CA LYS A 161 14.95 10.82 -0.61
C LYS A 161 13.87 11.81 -1.03
N PRO A 162 12.79 11.95 -0.24
CA PRO A 162 11.79 12.99 -0.47
C PRO A 162 12.45 14.37 -0.32
N VAL A 163 11.95 15.31 -1.09
CA VAL A 163 12.40 16.71 -1.02
C VAL A 163 11.22 17.62 -0.75
N GLU A 164 11.44 18.61 0.05
CA GLU A 164 10.52 19.70 0.30
C GLU A 164 10.93 20.93 -0.48
N VAL A 165 9.97 21.69 -0.95
CA VAL A 165 10.19 22.97 -1.63
C VAL A 165 9.53 24.05 -0.78
N ASP A 166 10.32 25.00 -0.31
CA ASP A 166 9.81 26.14 0.46
C ASP A 166 9.07 27.16 -0.44
N ASN A 167 8.48 28.17 0.18
CA ASN A 167 7.72 29.21 -0.53
C ASN A 167 8.59 30.04 -1.47
N ASP A 168 9.91 30.03 -1.30
CA ASP A 168 10.89 30.77 -2.10
C ASP A 168 11.46 29.88 -3.22
N GLY A 169 11.02 28.62 -3.32
CA GLY A 169 11.42 27.65 -4.34
C GLY A 169 12.74 26.93 -4.05
N ASN A 170 13.26 26.99 -2.82
CA ASN A 170 14.47 26.26 -2.44
C ASN A 170 14.13 24.82 -2.09
N TRP A 171 14.99 23.91 -2.49
CA TRP A 171 14.83 22.46 -2.27
C TRP A 171 15.62 22.03 -1.05
N SER A 172 14.97 21.32 -0.13
CA SER A 172 15.60 20.65 0.99
C SER A 172 15.23 19.17 1.02
N VAL A 173 16.16 18.32 1.46
CA VAL A 173 15.87 16.89 1.66
C VAL A 173 15.09 16.78 2.95
N SER A 174 13.91 16.16 2.89
CA SER A 174 13.12 15.80 4.08
C SER A 174 13.75 14.60 4.78
N ASP A 175 13.85 14.65 6.12
CA ASP A 175 14.41 13.57 6.95
C ASP A 175 13.37 12.46 7.23
#